data_1e21bab14e5a37f213ae52111212fdee
#
_entry.id   1e21bab14e5a37f213ae52111212fdee
#
_cell.length_a   1.000
_cell.length_b   1.000
_cell.length_c   1.000
_cell.angle_alpha   90.00
_cell.angle_beta   90.00
_cell.angle_gamma   90.00
#
_symmetry.space_group_name_H-M   'P 1'
#
loop_
_entity.id
_entity.type
_entity.pdbx_description
1 polymer ?
#
loop_
_entity_poly.entity_id
_entity_poly.type
_entity_poly.pdbx_seq_one_letter_code
_entity_poly.pdbx_strand_id
1 'polypeptide(L)'
;METKISVLLADPGEQYRAAYSKAIGQETDMELVAQTDNGLRAEELITKFQPDVVVLDLVLPNLDGLSLLTHLRAKNASSRVIVTSAICNDQLLMECAELGTTYFMQKPF
;
A
#
# COMPACT_ATOMS: atom_id res chain seq x y z
N MET A 1 -17.55 18.61 -10.23
CA MET A 1 -16.91 18.26 -8.95
C MET A 1 -15.80 17.24 -9.22
N GLU A 2 -14.59 17.56 -8.82
CA GLU A 2 -13.47 16.67 -9.06
C GLU A 2 -13.44 15.54 -8.02
N THR A 3 -13.21 14.33 -8.52
CA THR A 3 -13.02 13.17 -7.66
C THR A 3 -11.55 13.07 -7.31
N LYS A 4 -11.24 13.00 -6.02
CA LYS A 4 -9.88 12.83 -5.55
C LYS A 4 -9.46 11.36 -5.62
N ILE A 5 -8.17 11.15 -5.83
CA ILE A 5 -7.56 9.81 -5.77
C ILE A 5 -7.49 9.41 -4.30
N SER A 6 -8.13 8.32 -3.94
CA SER A 6 -8.13 7.83 -2.57
C SER A 6 -6.92 6.93 -2.32
N VAL A 7 -6.20 7.18 -1.22
CA VAL A 7 -4.96 6.49 -0.88
C VAL A 7 -5.09 5.87 0.51
N LEU A 8 -4.65 4.63 0.63
CA LEU A 8 -4.54 3.92 1.91
C LEU A 8 -3.08 3.58 2.16
N LEU A 9 -2.62 3.80 3.38
CA LEU A 9 -1.25 3.51 3.78
C LEU A 9 -1.21 2.31 4.72
N ALA A 10 -0.34 1.34 4.42
CA ALA A 10 -0.06 0.20 5.28
C ALA A 10 1.46 0.09 5.46
N ASP A 11 1.95 0.56 6.60
CA ASP A 11 3.38 0.64 6.88
C ASP A 11 3.58 0.59 8.40
N PRO A 12 4.50 -0.26 8.93
CA PRO A 12 4.72 -0.36 10.36
C PRO A 12 5.43 0.87 10.93
N GLY A 13 6.12 1.66 10.10
CA GLY A 13 6.90 2.81 10.52
C GLY A 13 6.06 4.07 10.63
N GLU A 14 5.91 4.59 11.86
CA GLU A 14 5.17 5.82 12.09
C GLU A 14 5.75 6.99 11.29
N GLN A 15 7.08 7.07 11.18
CA GLN A 15 7.75 8.12 10.44
C GLN A 15 7.41 8.09 8.95
N TYR A 16 7.34 6.90 8.38
CA TYR A 16 6.96 6.75 6.98
C TYR A 16 5.50 7.15 6.76
N ARG A 17 4.59 6.66 7.62
CA ARG A 17 3.18 7.03 7.53
C ARG A 17 2.99 8.54 7.63
N ALA A 18 3.71 9.19 8.57
CA ALA A 18 3.65 10.64 8.74
C ALA A 18 4.14 11.38 7.49
N ALA A 19 5.24 10.92 6.89
CA ALA A 19 5.79 11.52 5.68
C ALA A 19 4.85 11.39 4.49
N TYR A 20 4.28 10.21 4.27
CA TYR A 20 3.30 9.99 3.20
C TYR A 20 2.05 10.84 3.41
N SER A 21 1.55 10.85 4.64
CA SER A 21 0.36 11.61 5.01
C SER A 21 0.53 13.10 4.72
N LYS A 22 1.70 13.64 5.07
CA LYS A 22 2.03 15.04 4.79
C LYS A 22 2.08 15.31 3.29
N ALA A 23 2.74 14.44 2.54
CA ALA A 23 2.86 14.59 1.10
C ALA A 23 1.49 14.54 0.41
N ILE A 24 0.64 13.60 0.80
CA ILE A 24 -0.71 13.47 0.26
C ILE A 24 -1.54 14.71 0.61
N GLY A 25 -1.41 15.20 1.83
CA GLY A 25 -2.16 16.38 2.30
C GLY A 25 -1.81 17.67 1.54
N GLN A 26 -0.65 17.71 0.88
CA GLN A 26 -0.23 18.86 0.07
C GLN A 26 -0.79 18.82 -1.34
N GLU A 27 -1.37 17.70 -1.77
CA GLU A 27 -1.94 17.55 -3.09
C GLU A 27 -3.43 17.83 -3.09
N THR A 28 -3.91 18.54 -4.10
CA THR A 28 -5.32 18.90 -4.21
C THR A 28 -6.18 17.79 -4.80
N ASP A 29 -5.55 16.83 -5.48
CA ASP A 29 -6.23 15.74 -6.19
C ASP A 29 -6.13 14.39 -5.48
N MET A 30 -5.59 14.35 -4.27
CA MET A 30 -5.42 13.13 -3.50
C MET A 30 -5.98 13.30 -2.10
N GLU A 31 -6.43 12.20 -1.51
CA GLU A 31 -6.86 12.18 -0.11
C GLU A 31 -6.46 10.87 0.55
N LEU A 32 -6.03 10.96 1.80
CA LEU A 32 -5.73 9.81 2.62
C LEU A 32 -7.03 9.32 3.27
N VAL A 33 -7.50 8.13 2.91
CA VAL A 33 -8.76 7.60 3.44
C VAL A 33 -8.55 6.72 4.66
N ALA A 34 -7.39 6.10 4.81
CA ALA A 34 -7.07 5.29 5.98
C ALA A 34 -5.57 5.01 6.06
N GLN A 35 -5.08 4.70 7.24
CA GLN A 35 -3.72 4.23 7.45
C GLN A 35 -3.66 3.23 8.59
N THR A 36 -2.70 2.32 8.53
CA THR A 36 -2.52 1.29 9.53
C THR A 36 -1.08 0.80 9.56
N ASP A 37 -0.68 0.21 10.69
CA ASP A 37 0.60 -0.46 10.87
C ASP A 37 0.49 -1.99 10.82
N ASN A 38 -0.66 -2.52 10.46
CA ASN A 38 -1.04 -3.93 10.66
C ASN A 38 -1.67 -4.49 9.38
N GLY A 39 -1.15 -5.64 8.91
CA GLY A 39 -1.60 -6.23 7.66
C GLY A 39 -3.04 -6.74 7.67
N LEU A 40 -3.50 -7.31 8.79
CA LEU A 40 -4.90 -7.74 8.90
C LEU A 40 -5.85 -6.56 8.86
N ARG A 41 -5.48 -5.50 9.55
CA ARG A 41 -6.29 -4.27 9.53
C ARG A 41 -6.28 -3.63 8.15
N ALA A 42 -5.12 -3.68 7.46
CA ALA A 42 -5.03 -3.18 6.10
C ALA A 42 -6.02 -3.89 5.18
N GLU A 43 -6.12 -5.21 5.28
CA GLU A 43 -7.06 -5.98 4.46
C GLU A 43 -8.51 -5.55 4.72
N GLU A 44 -8.89 -5.37 5.99
CA GLU A 44 -10.22 -4.89 6.35
C GLU A 44 -10.50 -3.51 5.78
N LEU A 45 -9.54 -2.60 5.90
CA LEU A 45 -9.69 -1.22 5.43
C LEU A 45 -9.77 -1.14 3.91
N ILE A 46 -8.98 -1.95 3.20
CA ILE A 46 -9.04 -2.01 1.74
C ILE A 46 -10.41 -2.50 1.28
N THR A 47 -10.94 -3.51 1.94
CA THR A 47 -12.28 -4.03 1.64
C THR A 47 -13.35 -2.97 1.89
N LYS A 48 -13.22 -2.22 2.98
CA LYS A 48 -14.18 -1.20 3.36
C LYS A 48 -14.16 0.01 2.44
N PHE A 49 -12.97 0.55 2.19
CA PHE A 49 -12.83 1.82 1.47
C PHE A 49 -12.61 1.65 -0.03
N GLN A 50 -12.17 0.49 -0.49
CA GLN A 50 -11.84 0.24 -1.89
C GLN A 50 -11.01 1.38 -2.47
N PRO A 51 -9.83 1.69 -1.89
CA PRO A 51 -9.05 2.85 -2.31
C PRO A 51 -8.53 2.68 -3.73
N ASP A 52 -8.27 3.80 -4.38
CA ASP A 52 -7.66 3.80 -5.71
C ASP A 52 -6.23 3.29 -5.66
N VAL A 53 -5.49 3.67 -4.62
CA VAL A 53 -4.07 3.34 -4.45
C VAL A 53 -3.82 2.84 -3.02
N VAL A 54 -3.06 1.77 -2.90
CA VAL A 54 -2.55 1.27 -1.62
C VAL A 54 -1.03 1.38 -1.64
N VAL A 55 -0.46 2.08 -0.66
CA VAL A 55 0.98 2.06 -0.42
C VAL A 55 1.23 1.01 0.66
N LEU A 56 1.90 -0.06 0.28
CA LEU A 56 1.99 -1.28 1.07
C LEU A 56 3.42 -1.66 1.35
N ASP A 57 3.82 -1.64 2.62
CA ASP A 57 5.10 -2.19 3.03
C ASP A 57 5.00 -3.71 3.07
N LEU A 58 6.03 -4.40 2.58
CA LEU A 58 6.04 -5.88 2.59
C LEU A 58 6.20 -6.45 4.00
N VAL A 59 6.80 -5.70 4.92
CA VAL A 59 7.02 -6.16 6.30
C VAL A 59 5.95 -5.56 7.20
N LEU A 60 4.86 -6.29 7.36
CA LEU A 60 3.75 -5.88 8.22
C LEU A 60 3.48 -6.95 9.27
N PRO A 61 3.16 -6.58 10.52
CA PRO A 61 2.74 -7.55 11.51
C PRO A 61 1.37 -8.12 11.18
N ASN A 62 1.12 -9.32 11.65
CA ASN A 62 -0.13 -10.10 11.59
C ASN A 62 -0.48 -10.64 10.21
N LEU A 63 -0.20 -9.92 9.14
CA LEU A 63 -0.34 -10.38 7.76
C LEU A 63 0.69 -9.62 6.93
N ASP A 64 1.69 -10.32 6.39
CA ASP A 64 2.75 -9.68 5.60
C ASP A 64 2.23 -9.16 4.26
N GLY A 65 3.01 -8.26 3.65
CA GLY A 65 2.58 -7.57 2.44
C GLY A 65 2.39 -8.49 1.24
N LEU A 66 3.23 -9.52 1.07
CA LEU A 66 3.06 -10.47 -0.05
C LEU A 66 1.79 -11.29 0.11
N SER A 67 1.49 -11.72 1.33
CA SER A 67 0.25 -12.45 1.61
C SER A 67 -0.97 -11.55 1.35
N LEU A 68 -0.90 -10.30 1.78
CA LEU A 68 -1.97 -9.34 1.52
C LEU A 68 -2.16 -9.12 0.02
N LEU A 69 -1.09 -8.95 -0.75
CA LEU A 69 -1.16 -8.85 -2.21
C LEU A 69 -1.83 -10.06 -2.83
N THR A 70 -1.45 -11.26 -2.37
CA THR A 70 -2.04 -12.50 -2.86
C THR A 70 -3.55 -12.51 -2.61
N HIS A 71 -3.97 -12.10 -1.41
CA HIS A 71 -5.40 -11.99 -1.08
C HIS A 71 -6.12 -10.99 -1.98
N LEU A 72 -5.50 -9.84 -2.23
CA LEU A 72 -6.10 -8.80 -3.08
C LEU A 72 -6.27 -9.28 -4.51
N ARG A 73 -5.30 -10.01 -5.05
CA ARG A 73 -5.41 -10.60 -6.40
C ARG A 73 -6.51 -11.66 -6.46
N ALA A 74 -6.59 -12.51 -5.45
CA ALA A 74 -7.63 -13.54 -5.38
C ALA A 74 -9.04 -12.95 -5.34
N LYS A 75 -9.19 -11.77 -4.74
CA LYS A 75 -10.48 -11.07 -4.65
C LYS A 75 -10.74 -10.17 -5.85
N ASN A 76 -9.84 -10.09 -6.81
CA ASN A 76 -9.90 -9.16 -7.94
C ASN A 76 -10.06 -7.71 -7.48
N ALA A 77 -9.34 -7.34 -6.43
CA ALA A 77 -9.35 -5.96 -5.94
C ALA A 77 -8.83 -5.02 -7.01
N SER A 78 -9.51 -3.90 -7.21
CA SER A 78 -9.18 -2.93 -8.26
C SER A 78 -8.12 -1.93 -7.86
N SER A 79 -7.73 -1.89 -6.58
CA SER A 79 -6.71 -0.96 -6.10
C SER A 79 -5.37 -1.18 -6.80
N ARG A 80 -4.72 -0.10 -7.18
CA ARG A 80 -3.34 -0.14 -7.63
C ARG A 80 -2.45 -0.18 -6.40
N VAL A 81 -1.40 -0.99 -6.43
CA VAL A 81 -0.54 -1.18 -5.27
C VAL A 81 0.88 -0.69 -5.56
N ILE A 82 1.35 0.21 -4.71
CA ILE A 82 2.74 0.63 -4.65
C ILE A 82 3.35 -0.12 -3.47
N VAL A 83 4.31 -1.00 -3.77
CA VAL A 83 4.99 -1.77 -2.73
C VAL A 83 6.24 -1.02 -2.27
N THR A 84 6.45 -0.97 -0.96
CA THR A 84 7.69 -0.44 -0.39
C THR A 84 8.40 -1.54 0.40
N SER A 85 9.73 -1.53 0.41
CA SER A 85 10.50 -2.52 1.16
C SER A 85 11.93 -2.03 1.38
N ALA A 86 12.46 -2.34 2.56
CA ALA A 86 13.90 -2.16 2.84
C ALA A 86 14.74 -3.22 2.11
N ILE A 87 14.13 -4.33 1.70
CA ILE A 87 14.77 -5.42 1.00
C ILE A 87 14.40 -5.35 -0.47
N CYS A 88 15.39 -5.42 -1.36
CA CYS A 88 15.15 -5.45 -2.80
C CYS A 88 16.12 -6.44 -3.43
N ASN A 89 15.57 -7.47 -4.08
CA ASN A 89 16.33 -8.42 -4.88
C ASN A 89 15.47 -8.88 -6.06
N ASP A 90 16.08 -9.55 -7.02
CA ASP A 90 15.40 -9.93 -8.26
C ASP A 90 14.19 -10.84 -8.00
N GLN A 91 14.34 -11.80 -7.07
CA GLN A 91 13.24 -12.72 -6.75
C GLN A 91 12.03 -11.97 -6.20
N LEU A 92 12.25 -11.04 -5.28
CA LEU A 92 11.19 -10.26 -4.67
C LEU A 92 10.51 -9.35 -5.70
N LEU A 93 11.29 -8.72 -6.56
CA LEU A 93 10.76 -7.90 -7.64
C LEU A 93 9.89 -8.72 -8.59
N MET A 94 10.31 -9.93 -8.92
CA MET A 94 9.55 -10.83 -9.79
C MET A 94 8.24 -11.27 -9.13
N GLU A 95 8.27 -11.64 -7.86
CA GLU A 95 7.07 -12.02 -7.12
C GLU A 95 6.06 -10.88 -7.08
N CYS A 96 6.51 -9.66 -6.79
CA CYS A 96 5.65 -8.49 -6.79
C CYS A 96 5.06 -8.23 -8.16
N ALA A 97 5.87 -8.33 -9.22
CA ALA A 97 5.40 -8.12 -10.58
C ALA A 97 4.33 -9.15 -10.97
N GLU A 98 4.53 -10.41 -10.59
CA GLU A 98 3.55 -11.47 -10.85
C GLU A 98 2.23 -11.23 -10.12
N LEU A 99 2.29 -10.60 -8.95
CA LEU A 99 1.10 -10.22 -8.18
C LEU A 99 0.50 -8.89 -8.65
N GLY A 100 1.02 -8.31 -9.72
CA GLY A 100 0.42 -7.16 -10.36
C GLY A 100 0.64 -5.83 -9.65
N THR A 101 1.77 -5.67 -8.93
CA THR A 101 2.09 -4.37 -8.35
C THR A 101 2.31 -3.34 -9.43
N THR A 102 1.85 -2.11 -9.17
CA THR A 102 2.03 -1.00 -10.09
C THR A 102 3.44 -0.42 -9.99
N TYR A 103 4.00 -0.39 -8.79
CA TYR A 103 5.31 0.20 -8.54
C TYR A 103 5.97 -0.44 -7.32
N PHE A 104 7.31 -0.48 -7.32
CA PHE A 104 8.10 -0.96 -6.19
C PHE A 104 9.11 0.13 -5.82
N MET A 105 9.11 0.54 -4.54
CA MET A 105 10.01 1.55 -4.03
C MET A 105 10.86 0.97 -2.91
N GLN A 106 12.17 1.06 -3.04
CA GLN A 106 13.08 0.58 -2.01
C GLN A 106 13.29 1.65 -0.94
N LYS A 107 13.14 1.26 0.32
CA LYS A 107 13.49 2.09 1.47
C LYS A 107 14.99 2.05 1.75
N PRO A 108 15.55 3.11 2.33
CA PRO A 108 14.97 4.44 2.54
C PRO A 108 14.96 5.28 1.26
N PHE A 109 14.10 6.25 1.20
CA PHE A 109 14.03 7.17 0.06
C PHE A 109 13.83 8.61 0.50
#